data_774a6ad345abda4f8d69e9bf18c21349
#
_entry.id   774a6ad345abda4f8d69e9bf18c21349
#
_cell.length_a   1.000
_cell.length_b   1.000
_cell.length_c   1.000
_cell.angle_alpha   90.00
_cell.angle_beta   90.00
_cell.angle_gamma   90.00
#
_symmetry.space_group_name_H-M   'P 1'
#
loop_
_entity.id
_entity.type
_entity.pdbx_description
1 polymer ?
#
loop_
_entity_poly.entity_id
_entity_poly.type
_entity_poly.pdbx_seq_one_letter_code
_entity_poly.pdbx_strand_id
1 'polypeptide(L)'
;MLAKSLQKGDTIGIIAPSKPFNQDRKFELDNFIEYMKNQGIKVKISKNFYASDKYGFSAGTPEQRAKDINTMFSDKNIKAIWCLQGGEPANQTLDLIDFENVKKNPKLFMGKSDIDVLLLALNKKTDLITFHCCDTKIGSNKELDFDYTKKWFQKRLFEKSKIIEPSEEWVCINQGQTEGKILGCNPISILKLAGTEYFPDFSNSIMFLETYKSNPTELIVQLTHFKQLGVFEKIKGIVIGNNFEFQSDKFKAENIVNEFLEEYNFPILKINEFGHYQPHAFLPIGAKVKLDATNKSIEIMDDFLN
;
A
#
# COMPACT_ATOMS: atom_id res chain seq x y z
N MET A 1 6.18 15.31 2.33
CA MET A 1 5.64 15.72 3.67
C MET A 1 5.64 14.51 4.60
N LEU A 2 6.02 14.68 5.87
CA LEU A 2 6.21 13.58 6.80
C LEU A 2 5.16 13.63 7.93
N ALA A 3 4.51 12.50 8.18
CA ALA A 3 3.74 12.30 9.40
C ALA A 3 4.66 12.05 10.60
N LYS A 4 4.13 12.19 11.81
CA LYS A 4 4.86 11.79 13.02
C LYS A 4 4.85 10.28 13.19
N SER A 5 5.94 9.71 13.73
CA SER A 5 5.97 8.32 14.17
C SER A 5 4.95 8.07 15.29
N LEU A 6 4.48 6.82 15.42
CA LEU A 6 3.57 6.43 16.49
C LEU A 6 4.28 6.35 17.83
N GLN A 7 3.52 6.66 18.89
CA GLN A 7 3.94 6.52 20.28
C GLN A 7 2.85 5.84 21.10
N LYS A 8 3.22 5.21 22.22
CA LYS A 8 2.25 4.69 23.18
C LYS A 8 1.34 5.82 23.68
N GLY A 9 0.05 5.57 23.72
CA GLY A 9 -0.99 6.54 24.05
C GLY A 9 -1.67 7.19 22.84
N ASP A 10 -1.07 7.09 21.64
CA ASP A 10 -1.66 7.61 20.41
C ASP A 10 -2.95 6.92 20.03
N THR A 11 -3.73 7.56 19.17
CA THR A 11 -4.99 7.02 18.64
C THR A 11 -4.87 6.81 17.14
N ILE A 12 -5.22 5.62 16.68
CA ILE A 12 -5.39 5.27 15.28
C ILE A 12 -6.88 5.34 14.92
N GLY A 13 -7.20 6.06 13.83
CA GLY A 13 -8.52 6.05 13.22
C GLY A 13 -8.66 4.90 12.22
N ILE A 14 -9.73 4.11 12.32
CA ILE A 14 -10.05 3.09 11.32
C ILE A 14 -11.19 3.60 10.44
N ILE A 15 -10.99 3.53 9.13
CA ILE A 15 -11.98 3.90 8.12
C ILE A 15 -12.22 2.74 7.14
N ALA A 16 -13.38 2.74 6.48
CA ALA A 16 -13.72 1.80 5.41
C ALA A 16 -13.92 2.56 4.09
N PRO A 17 -12.84 2.98 3.37
CA PRO A 17 -12.99 3.83 2.20
C PRO A 17 -13.28 3.05 0.91
N SER A 18 -13.37 1.73 0.98
CA SER A 18 -13.60 0.83 -0.16
C SER A 18 -14.73 -0.16 0.15
N LYS A 19 -14.44 -1.46 0.26
CA LYS A 19 -15.41 -2.51 0.51
C LYS A 19 -16.05 -2.38 1.91
N PRO A 20 -17.36 -2.70 2.07
CA PRO A 20 -18.04 -2.62 3.36
C PRO A 20 -17.49 -3.63 4.36
N PHE A 21 -17.68 -3.32 5.65
CA PHE A 21 -17.35 -4.25 6.74
C PHE A 21 -18.28 -5.47 6.71
N ASN A 22 -17.70 -6.65 6.80
CA ASN A 22 -18.47 -7.89 6.93
C ASN A 22 -18.69 -8.23 8.41
N GLN A 23 -19.94 -8.20 8.87
CA GLN A 23 -20.30 -8.48 10.27
C GLN A 23 -19.96 -9.90 10.71
N ASP A 24 -20.02 -10.88 9.80
CA ASP A 24 -19.67 -12.28 10.11
C ASP A 24 -18.18 -12.45 10.48
N ARG A 25 -17.38 -11.45 10.11
CA ARG A 25 -15.93 -11.41 10.39
C ARG A 25 -15.57 -10.37 11.46
N LYS A 26 -16.51 -10.01 12.31
CA LYS A 26 -16.30 -9.02 13.37
C LYS A 26 -15.14 -9.41 14.31
N PHE A 27 -14.95 -10.69 14.56
CA PHE A 27 -13.86 -11.18 15.40
C PHE A 27 -12.47 -10.75 14.91
N GLU A 28 -12.25 -10.61 13.59
CA GLU A 28 -10.95 -10.17 13.04
C GLU A 28 -10.64 -8.72 13.42
N LEU A 29 -11.67 -7.86 13.38
CA LEU A 29 -11.54 -6.47 13.81
C LEU A 29 -11.37 -6.36 15.33
N ASP A 30 -12.12 -7.16 16.10
CA ASP A 30 -12.00 -7.18 17.56
C ASP A 30 -10.59 -7.61 17.99
N ASN A 31 -10.03 -8.66 17.37
CA ASN A 31 -8.66 -9.11 17.60
C ASN A 31 -7.63 -8.01 17.24
N PHE A 32 -7.85 -7.28 16.15
CA PHE A 32 -7.00 -6.14 15.77
C PHE A 32 -7.06 -5.05 16.85
N ILE A 33 -8.26 -4.69 17.32
CA ILE A 33 -8.43 -3.66 18.36
C ILE A 33 -7.73 -4.08 19.65
N GLU A 34 -7.86 -5.34 20.05
CA GLU A 34 -7.18 -5.88 21.22
C GLU A 34 -5.65 -5.85 21.06
N TYR A 35 -5.15 -6.25 19.88
CA TYR A 35 -3.73 -6.16 19.57
C TYR A 35 -3.23 -4.72 19.69
N MET A 36 -3.91 -3.73 19.11
CA MET A 36 -3.54 -2.31 19.23
C MET A 36 -3.54 -1.86 20.69
N LYS A 37 -4.54 -2.23 21.47
CA LYS A 37 -4.61 -1.94 22.92
C LYS A 37 -3.39 -2.49 23.65
N ASN A 38 -2.98 -3.70 23.33
CA ASN A 38 -1.79 -4.35 23.93
C ASN A 38 -0.49 -3.66 23.52
N GLN A 39 -0.45 -2.98 22.37
CA GLN A 39 0.65 -2.09 21.96
C GLN A 39 0.58 -0.70 22.62
N GLY A 40 -0.43 -0.43 23.45
CA GLY A 40 -0.67 0.88 24.06
C GLY A 40 -1.29 1.90 23.11
N ILE A 41 -1.90 1.47 22.02
CA ILE A 41 -2.55 2.32 21.00
C ILE A 41 -4.06 2.28 21.19
N LYS A 42 -4.69 3.46 21.13
CA LYS A 42 -6.15 3.60 21.14
C LYS A 42 -6.69 3.49 19.70
N VAL A 43 -7.90 2.96 19.56
CA VAL A 43 -8.58 2.84 18.26
C VAL A 43 -9.86 3.65 18.27
N LYS A 44 -10.08 4.43 17.21
CA LYS A 44 -11.32 5.16 16.92
C LYS A 44 -11.87 4.70 15.57
N ILE A 45 -13.09 4.17 15.57
CA ILE A 45 -13.79 3.77 14.34
C ILE A 45 -14.52 4.98 13.76
N SER A 46 -14.49 5.17 12.44
CA SER A 46 -15.16 6.28 11.76
C SER A 46 -16.68 6.16 11.81
N LYS A 47 -17.36 7.28 11.58
CA LYS A 47 -18.83 7.36 11.70
C LYS A 47 -19.55 6.46 10.71
N ASN A 48 -19.07 6.39 9.46
CA ASN A 48 -19.73 5.63 8.40
C ASN A 48 -19.10 4.24 8.17
N PHE A 49 -18.26 3.78 9.07
CA PHE A 49 -17.51 2.52 8.95
C PHE A 49 -18.39 1.29 8.65
N TYR A 50 -19.57 1.23 9.24
CA TYR A 50 -20.53 0.13 9.08
C TYR A 50 -21.54 0.37 7.97
N ALA A 51 -21.42 1.47 7.22
CA ALA A 51 -22.32 1.75 6.11
C ALA A 51 -22.12 0.76 4.96
N SER A 52 -23.17 0.55 4.19
CA SER A 52 -23.16 -0.19 2.94
C SER A 52 -23.99 0.59 1.92
N ASP A 53 -23.58 0.57 0.67
CA ASP A 53 -24.39 1.09 -0.41
C ASP A 53 -25.54 0.14 -0.78
N LYS A 54 -26.43 0.60 -1.65
CA LYS A 54 -27.59 -0.21 -2.07
C LYS A 54 -27.23 -1.48 -2.84
N TYR A 55 -26.01 -1.56 -3.35
CA TYR A 55 -25.54 -2.72 -4.10
C TYR A 55 -24.70 -3.68 -3.25
N GLY A 56 -24.31 -3.27 -2.03
CA GLY A 56 -23.50 -4.07 -1.11
C GLY A 56 -22.03 -4.21 -1.48
N PHE A 57 -21.51 -3.39 -2.42
CA PHE A 57 -20.10 -3.49 -2.84
C PHE A 57 -19.21 -2.40 -2.24
N SER A 58 -19.77 -1.29 -1.76
CA SER A 58 -19.01 -0.22 -1.11
C SER A 58 -19.52 0.15 0.28
N ALA A 59 -18.62 0.65 1.12
CA ALA A 59 -18.92 1.11 2.48
C ALA A 59 -19.66 2.46 2.46
N GLY A 60 -20.93 2.44 2.05
CA GLY A 60 -21.75 3.63 1.89
C GLY A 60 -21.44 4.42 0.62
N THR A 61 -21.95 5.66 0.55
CA THR A 61 -21.76 6.52 -0.62
C THR A 61 -20.33 7.08 -0.71
N PRO A 62 -19.87 7.56 -1.89
CA PRO A 62 -18.58 8.24 -2.02
C PRO A 62 -18.41 9.39 -1.02
N GLU A 63 -19.48 10.20 -0.81
CA GLU A 63 -19.47 11.33 0.13
C GLU A 63 -19.28 10.88 1.58
N GLN A 64 -19.93 9.79 1.99
CA GLN A 64 -19.77 9.22 3.33
C GLN A 64 -18.34 8.75 3.58
N ARG A 65 -17.75 8.05 2.63
CA ARG A 65 -16.37 7.53 2.70
C ARG A 65 -15.35 8.67 2.71
N ALA A 66 -15.50 9.65 1.81
CA ALA A 66 -14.64 10.83 1.76
C ALA A 66 -14.77 11.69 3.03
N LYS A 67 -16.00 11.83 3.58
CA LYS A 67 -16.22 12.53 4.84
C LYS A 67 -15.48 11.86 6.01
N ASP A 68 -15.44 10.53 6.05
CA ASP A 68 -14.68 9.82 7.08
C ASP A 68 -13.17 10.09 6.93
N ILE A 69 -12.63 10.05 5.70
CA ILE A 69 -11.23 10.41 5.42
C ILE A 69 -10.94 11.83 5.92
N ASN A 70 -11.71 12.83 5.46
CA ASN A 70 -11.50 14.23 5.78
C ASN A 70 -11.63 14.51 7.29
N THR A 71 -12.60 13.87 7.95
CA THR A 71 -12.82 14.00 9.40
C THR A 71 -11.64 13.43 10.18
N MET A 72 -11.11 12.26 9.79
CA MET A 72 -9.96 11.65 10.46
C MET A 72 -8.69 12.50 10.28
N PHE A 73 -8.50 13.14 9.13
CA PHE A 73 -7.40 14.09 8.96
C PHE A 73 -7.57 15.34 9.81
N SER A 74 -8.79 15.86 9.98
CA SER A 74 -9.06 17.06 10.81
C SER A 74 -8.93 16.79 12.31
N ASP A 75 -9.19 15.57 12.77
CA ASP A 75 -9.19 15.24 14.20
C ASP A 75 -7.76 15.22 14.77
N LYS A 76 -7.42 16.22 15.60
CA LYS A 76 -6.09 16.38 16.20
C LYS A 76 -5.68 15.25 17.14
N ASN A 77 -6.64 14.46 17.63
CA ASN A 77 -6.35 13.30 18.49
C ASN A 77 -5.89 12.08 17.68
N ILE A 78 -6.22 12.02 16.39
CA ILE A 78 -5.82 10.93 15.49
C ILE A 78 -4.40 11.19 14.99
N LYS A 79 -3.52 10.18 15.10
CA LYS A 79 -2.13 10.22 14.63
C LYS A 79 -1.91 9.39 13.37
N ALA A 80 -2.69 8.33 13.22
CA ALA A 80 -2.66 7.46 12.05
C ALA A 80 -4.09 7.15 11.59
N ILE A 81 -4.25 6.95 10.29
CA ILE A 81 -5.49 6.50 9.65
C ILE A 81 -5.18 5.18 8.97
N TRP A 82 -5.86 4.11 9.38
CA TRP A 82 -5.68 2.79 8.81
C TRP A 82 -6.96 2.31 8.14
N CYS A 83 -6.86 1.97 6.87
CA CYS A 83 -8.00 1.50 6.10
C CYS A 83 -8.33 0.06 6.46
N LEU A 84 -9.61 -0.25 6.63
CA LEU A 84 -10.10 -1.58 7.01
C LEU A 84 -9.59 -2.65 6.07
N GLN A 85 -9.78 -2.43 4.78
CA GLN A 85 -9.48 -3.38 3.71
C GLN A 85 -9.60 -2.70 2.33
N GLY A 86 -9.08 -3.36 1.30
CA GLY A 86 -9.31 -2.99 -0.09
C GLY A 86 -10.71 -3.34 -0.60
N GLY A 87 -10.86 -3.41 -1.91
CA GLY A 87 -12.11 -3.67 -2.65
C GLY A 87 -12.00 -3.16 -4.07
N GLU A 88 -13.00 -2.37 -4.52
CA GLU A 88 -13.05 -1.83 -5.88
C GLU A 88 -13.26 -0.30 -5.96
N PRO A 89 -14.05 0.35 -5.05
CA PRO A 89 -14.60 1.69 -5.30
C PRO A 89 -13.83 2.85 -4.64
N ALA A 90 -12.59 2.66 -4.17
CA ALA A 90 -11.86 3.72 -3.46
C ALA A 90 -11.65 4.97 -4.33
N ASN A 91 -11.48 4.81 -5.64
CA ASN A 91 -11.29 5.92 -6.57
C ASN A 91 -12.49 6.90 -6.63
N GLN A 92 -13.69 6.46 -6.27
CA GLN A 92 -14.88 7.33 -6.24
C GLN A 92 -14.80 8.46 -5.21
N THR A 93 -13.87 8.38 -4.26
CA THR A 93 -13.71 9.39 -3.20
C THR A 93 -12.71 10.48 -3.55
N LEU A 94 -11.91 10.33 -4.60
CA LEU A 94 -10.75 11.18 -4.88
C LEU A 94 -11.11 12.67 -5.02
N ASP A 95 -12.15 12.99 -5.79
CA ASP A 95 -12.60 14.37 -6.02
C ASP A 95 -13.26 15.03 -4.79
N LEU A 96 -13.50 14.23 -3.74
CA LEU A 96 -14.15 14.66 -2.50
C LEU A 96 -13.17 14.78 -1.32
N ILE A 97 -11.91 14.41 -1.53
CA ILE A 97 -10.85 14.52 -0.51
C ILE A 97 -10.38 15.97 -0.42
N ASP A 98 -10.37 16.52 0.80
CA ASP A 98 -9.77 17.82 1.09
C ASP A 98 -8.25 17.69 1.26
N PHE A 99 -7.53 17.77 0.14
CA PHE A 99 -6.06 17.68 0.13
C PHE A 99 -5.38 18.82 0.89
N GLU A 100 -6.01 20.00 1.00
CA GLU A 100 -5.48 21.10 1.80
C GLU A 100 -5.57 20.80 3.31
N ASN A 101 -6.65 20.14 3.74
CA ASN A 101 -6.75 19.62 5.10
C ASN A 101 -5.67 18.56 5.39
N VAL A 102 -5.40 17.67 4.42
CA VAL A 102 -4.31 16.68 4.53
C VAL A 102 -2.95 17.36 4.70
N LYS A 103 -2.64 18.38 3.90
CA LYS A 103 -1.39 19.16 4.01
C LYS A 103 -1.23 19.84 5.37
N LYS A 104 -2.33 20.37 5.93
CA LYS A 104 -2.33 21.02 7.24
C LYS A 104 -2.21 20.05 8.42
N ASN A 105 -2.62 18.79 8.22
CA ASN A 105 -2.70 17.78 9.28
C ASN A 105 -2.06 16.45 8.80
N PRO A 106 -0.76 16.42 8.48
CA PRO A 106 -0.12 15.20 7.99
C PRO A 106 -0.20 14.08 9.03
N LYS A 107 -0.70 12.91 8.61
CA LYS A 107 -0.87 11.72 9.43
C LYS A 107 -0.38 10.49 8.67
N LEU A 108 -0.01 9.46 9.39
CA LEU A 108 0.15 8.13 8.81
C LEU A 108 -1.16 7.73 8.11
N PHE A 109 -1.11 7.40 6.83
CA PHE A 109 -2.24 6.88 6.08
C PHE A 109 -1.86 5.54 5.46
N MET A 110 -2.61 4.49 5.77
CA MET A 110 -2.17 3.12 5.59
C MET A 110 -3.26 2.21 5.01
N GLY A 111 -2.84 1.27 4.16
CA GLY A 111 -3.69 0.25 3.59
C GLY A 111 -3.04 -0.46 2.40
N LYS A 112 -3.80 -1.26 1.65
CA LYS A 112 -3.34 -1.98 0.46
C LYS A 112 -4.44 -2.25 -0.55
N SER A 113 -4.06 -2.82 -1.70
CA SER A 113 -5.01 -3.22 -2.75
C SER A 113 -5.73 -2.00 -3.33
N ASP A 114 -7.06 -1.95 -3.35
CA ASP A 114 -7.82 -0.79 -3.80
C ASP A 114 -7.47 0.52 -3.05
N ILE A 115 -6.90 0.41 -1.84
CA ILE A 115 -6.43 1.58 -1.08
C ILE A 115 -5.18 2.21 -1.71
N ASP A 116 -4.44 1.48 -2.55
CA ASP A 116 -3.28 2.03 -3.28
C ASP A 116 -3.68 3.25 -4.12
N VAL A 117 -4.93 3.31 -4.60
CA VAL A 117 -5.53 4.48 -5.24
C VAL A 117 -5.41 5.72 -4.35
N LEU A 118 -5.75 5.58 -3.06
CA LEU A 118 -5.69 6.67 -2.08
C LEU A 118 -4.25 6.97 -1.66
N LEU A 119 -3.42 5.94 -1.46
CA LEU A 119 -2.01 6.11 -1.10
C LEU A 119 -1.29 6.95 -2.14
N LEU A 120 -1.46 6.60 -3.41
CA LEU A 120 -0.80 7.27 -4.54
C LEU A 120 -1.37 8.68 -4.77
N ALA A 121 -2.70 8.86 -4.71
CA ALA A 121 -3.32 10.16 -4.88
C ALA A 121 -2.93 11.14 -3.76
N LEU A 122 -2.92 10.70 -2.49
CA LEU A 122 -2.45 11.51 -1.36
C LEU A 122 -0.98 11.89 -1.53
N ASN A 123 -0.12 10.94 -1.90
CA ASN A 123 1.28 11.23 -2.19
C ASN A 123 1.41 12.24 -3.33
N LYS A 124 0.74 12.02 -4.47
CA LYS A 124 0.80 12.90 -5.65
C LYS A 124 0.33 14.33 -5.37
N LYS A 125 -0.75 14.49 -4.60
CA LYS A 125 -1.39 15.80 -4.37
C LYS A 125 -0.79 16.57 -3.19
N THR A 126 -0.11 15.88 -2.27
CA THR A 126 0.34 16.51 -1.02
C THR A 126 1.78 16.21 -0.64
N ASP A 127 2.49 15.38 -1.38
CA ASP A 127 3.81 14.82 -1.05
C ASP A 127 3.84 14.07 0.31
N LEU A 128 2.67 13.68 0.85
CA LEU A 128 2.59 12.87 2.05
C LEU A 128 3.16 11.48 1.79
N ILE A 129 4.11 11.04 2.60
CA ILE A 129 4.53 9.63 2.62
C ILE A 129 3.40 8.81 3.21
N THR A 130 2.85 7.90 2.40
CA THR A 130 1.79 6.98 2.79
C THR A 130 2.34 5.56 2.91
N PHE A 131 1.57 4.62 3.47
CA PHE A 131 2.13 3.29 3.74
C PHE A 131 1.29 2.19 3.10
N HIS A 132 1.89 1.49 2.14
CA HIS A 132 1.34 0.21 1.70
C HIS A 132 1.59 -0.82 2.80
N CYS A 133 0.51 -1.40 3.33
CA CYS A 133 0.57 -2.34 4.44
C CYS A 133 -0.63 -3.30 4.43
N CYS A 134 -0.89 -3.94 5.55
CA CYS A 134 -1.94 -4.93 5.74
C CYS A 134 -3.32 -4.33 6.06
N ASP A 135 -4.35 -5.16 6.01
CA ASP A 135 -5.70 -4.86 6.48
C ASP A 135 -5.75 -4.74 8.02
N THR A 136 -6.77 -4.05 8.56
CA THR A 136 -6.99 -3.96 10.02
C THR A 136 -7.69 -5.20 10.58
N LYS A 137 -7.09 -6.38 10.35
CA LYS A 137 -7.66 -7.68 10.68
C LYS A 137 -6.61 -8.62 11.22
N ILE A 138 -6.97 -9.39 12.26
CA ILE A 138 -6.16 -10.46 12.82
C ILE A 138 -7.02 -11.71 12.95
N GLY A 139 -6.50 -12.85 12.51
CA GLY A 139 -7.19 -14.12 12.37
C GLY A 139 -7.44 -14.49 10.91
N SER A 140 -7.65 -15.77 10.65
CA SER A 140 -7.92 -16.29 9.30
C SER A 140 -6.78 -16.08 8.28
N ASN A 141 -5.54 -16.26 8.72
CA ASN A 141 -4.32 -16.14 7.87
C ASN A 141 -4.19 -14.76 7.20
N LYS A 142 -4.43 -13.71 7.94
CA LYS A 142 -4.20 -12.33 7.50
C LYS A 142 -2.75 -11.90 7.74
N GLU A 143 -2.35 -10.84 7.10
CA GLU A 143 -0.96 -10.36 7.13
C GLU A 143 -0.47 -10.07 8.56
N LEU A 144 -1.35 -9.54 9.44
CA LEU A 144 -1.04 -9.32 10.87
C LEU A 144 -1.03 -10.60 11.71
N ASP A 145 -1.33 -11.77 11.16
CA ASP A 145 -1.12 -13.04 11.85
C ASP A 145 0.36 -13.45 11.84
N PHE A 146 1.15 -12.94 10.88
CA PHE A 146 2.58 -13.19 10.80
C PHE A 146 3.37 -12.35 11.82
N ASP A 147 4.28 -12.98 12.55
CA ASP A 147 5.15 -12.29 13.52
C ASP A 147 6.08 -11.28 12.84
N TYR A 148 6.49 -11.56 11.60
CA TYR A 148 7.23 -10.60 10.77
C TYR A 148 6.47 -9.29 10.62
N THR A 149 5.19 -9.31 10.28
CA THR A 149 4.35 -8.12 10.10
C THR A 149 4.20 -7.34 11.41
N LYS A 150 3.98 -8.03 12.53
CA LYS A 150 3.92 -7.42 13.86
C LYS A 150 5.24 -6.75 14.25
N LYS A 151 6.37 -7.43 13.97
CA LYS A 151 7.72 -6.87 14.17
C LYS A 151 7.90 -5.60 13.34
N TRP A 152 7.49 -5.63 12.05
CA TRP A 152 7.68 -4.48 11.16
C TRP A 152 6.69 -3.34 11.42
N PHE A 153 5.52 -3.59 11.97
CA PHE A 153 4.66 -2.55 12.52
C PHE A 153 5.41 -1.70 13.54
N GLN A 154 6.10 -2.33 14.50
CA GLN A 154 6.91 -1.62 15.50
C GLN A 154 8.13 -0.96 14.87
N LYS A 155 8.97 -1.72 14.18
CA LYS A 155 10.20 -1.21 13.57
C LYS A 155 9.96 -0.04 12.62
N ARG A 156 8.90 -0.09 11.80
CA ARG A 156 8.64 0.93 10.79
C ARG A 156 7.94 2.16 11.35
N LEU A 157 6.89 1.99 12.12
CA LEU A 157 6.02 3.09 12.52
C LEU A 157 6.41 3.75 13.84
N PHE A 158 7.15 3.06 14.72
CA PHE A 158 7.65 3.61 15.98
C PHE A 158 9.15 3.90 15.94
N GLU A 159 9.95 2.96 15.46
CA GLU A 159 11.42 3.04 15.49
C GLU A 159 12.02 3.66 14.23
N LYS A 160 11.22 3.89 13.19
CA LYS A 160 11.62 4.48 11.89
C LYS A 160 12.76 3.70 11.19
N SER A 161 12.77 2.38 11.30
CA SER A 161 13.79 1.53 10.66
C SER A 161 13.81 1.75 9.14
N LYS A 162 14.99 1.96 8.57
CA LYS A 162 15.20 2.26 7.14
C LYS A 162 15.46 1.02 6.28
N ILE A 163 15.81 -0.11 6.86
CA ILE A 163 16.05 -1.35 6.12
C ILE A 163 14.76 -2.14 5.90
N ILE A 164 14.75 -3.01 4.90
CA ILE A 164 13.77 -4.07 4.74
C ILE A 164 14.54 -5.38 4.88
N GLU A 165 14.23 -6.15 5.92
CA GLU A 165 14.85 -7.46 6.14
C GLU A 165 14.05 -8.54 5.41
N PRO A 166 14.66 -9.52 4.78
CA PRO A 166 13.95 -10.64 4.16
C PRO A 166 13.28 -11.52 5.23
N SER A 167 12.05 -11.95 4.96
CA SER A 167 11.37 -13.04 5.68
C SER A 167 11.72 -14.39 5.09
N GLU A 168 12.02 -14.40 3.79
CA GLU A 168 12.46 -15.54 2.99
C GLU A 168 13.55 -15.08 2.03
N GLU A 169 14.22 -16.01 1.35
CA GLU A 169 15.27 -15.66 0.39
C GLU A 169 14.72 -14.82 -0.77
N TRP A 170 15.27 -13.63 -0.98
CA TRP A 170 14.97 -12.78 -2.12
C TRP A 170 15.64 -13.30 -3.39
N VAL A 171 15.03 -13.08 -4.54
CA VAL A 171 15.53 -13.55 -5.82
C VAL A 171 15.91 -12.37 -6.72
N CYS A 172 17.19 -12.27 -7.08
CA CYS A 172 17.63 -11.34 -8.11
C CYS A 172 17.15 -11.85 -9.48
N ILE A 173 16.24 -11.13 -10.12
CA ILE A 173 15.76 -11.45 -11.47
C ILE A 173 16.66 -10.79 -12.51
N ASN A 174 16.94 -9.49 -12.37
CA ASN A 174 17.90 -8.78 -13.18
C ASN A 174 18.85 -7.97 -12.27
N GLN A 175 20.16 -8.11 -12.51
CA GLN A 175 21.19 -7.49 -11.69
C GLN A 175 21.22 -5.97 -11.86
N GLY A 176 21.81 -5.29 -10.88
CA GLY A 176 22.05 -3.85 -10.90
C GLY A 176 21.68 -3.16 -9.61
N GLN A 177 22.01 -1.89 -9.55
CA GLN A 177 21.70 -0.99 -8.45
C GLN A 177 21.08 0.28 -8.95
N THR A 178 20.13 0.83 -8.21
CA THR A 178 19.50 2.11 -8.54
C THR A 178 18.91 2.78 -7.30
N GLU A 179 18.59 4.06 -7.45
CA GLU A 179 17.88 4.85 -6.43
C GLU A 179 16.65 5.50 -7.05
N GLY A 180 15.58 5.56 -6.29
CA GLY A 180 14.34 6.19 -6.74
C GLY A 180 13.27 6.22 -5.65
N LYS A 181 12.18 6.94 -5.91
CA LYS A 181 11.02 6.92 -5.02
C LYS A 181 10.27 5.60 -5.15
N ILE A 182 9.82 5.03 -4.04
CA ILE A 182 8.88 3.91 -4.07
C ILE A 182 7.54 4.41 -4.62
N LEU A 183 7.10 3.87 -5.74
CA LEU A 183 5.75 4.05 -6.26
C LEU A 183 5.22 2.70 -6.74
N GLY A 184 3.91 2.55 -6.79
CA GLY A 184 3.31 1.33 -7.35
C GLY A 184 2.41 0.61 -6.35
N CYS A 185 2.45 -0.66 -6.39
CA CYS A 185 1.83 -1.79 -5.70
C CYS A 185 0.87 -2.56 -6.62
N ASN A 186 -0.46 -2.57 -6.38
CA ASN A 186 -1.38 -3.37 -7.18
C ASN A 186 -1.66 -2.73 -8.56
N PRO A 187 -1.34 -3.38 -9.69
CA PRO A 187 -1.50 -2.79 -11.03
C PRO A 187 -2.92 -2.33 -11.35
N ILE A 188 -3.93 -3.13 -10.97
CA ILE A 188 -5.34 -2.79 -11.24
C ILE A 188 -5.70 -1.49 -10.53
N SER A 189 -5.25 -1.32 -9.31
CA SER A 189 -5.51 -0.11 -8.52
C SER A 189 -4.79 1.11 -9.12
N ILE A 190 -3.53 0.97 -9.51
CA ILE A 190 -2.77 2.05 -10.15
C ILE A 190 -3.42 2.49 -11.46
N LEU A 191 -3.83 1.54 -12.30
CA LEU A 191 -4.43 1.81 -13.59
C LEU A 191 -5.81 2.48 -13.51
N LYS A 192 -6.52 2.40 -12.37
CA LYS A 192 -7.72 3.23 -12.11
C LYS A 192 -7.43 4.73 -12.12
N LEU A 193 -6.18 5.12 -11.88
CA LEU A 193 -5.76 6.53 -11.89
C LEU A 193 -5.32 7.01 -13.28
N ALA A 194 -5.12 6.10 -14.25
CA ALA A 194 -4.65 6.45 -15.58
C ALA A 194 -5.58 7.47 -16.26
N GLY A 195 -5.00 8.52 -16.83
CA GLY A 195 -5.75 9.62 -17.45
C GLY A 195 -6.38 10.62 -16.48
N THR A 196 -6.15 10.49 -15.18
CA THR A 196 -6.59 11.45 -14.16
C THR A 196 -5.42 12.28 -13.62
N GLU A 197 -5.72 13.38 -12.96
CA GLU A 197 -4.71 14.22 -12.28
C GLU A 197 -4.07 13.52 -11.06
N TYR A 198 -4.60 12.39 -10.64
CA TYR A 198 -4.13 11.58 -9.51
C TYR A 198 -3.09 10.54 -9.93
N PHE A 199 -2.88 10.31 -11.22
CA PHE A 199 -1.88 9.34 -11.69
C PHE A 199 -0.47 9.76 -11.26
N PRO A 200 0.32 8.85 -10.64
CA PRO A 200 1.65 9.18 -10.15
C PRO A 200 2.59 9.63 -11.26
N ASP A 201 3.52 10.52 -10.91
CA ASP A 201 4.67 10.76 -11.76
C ASP A 201 5.75 9.72 -11.45
N PHE A 202 5.90 8.74 -12.33
CA PHE A 202 6.87 7.66 -12.19
C PHE A 202 8.32 8.08 -12.52
N SER A 203 8.58 9.34 -12.84
CA SER A 203 9.93 9.81 -13.14
C SER A 203 10.91 9.54 -12.01
N ASN A 204 12.01 8.84 -12.34
CA ASN A 204 13.04 8.46 -11.37
C ASN A 204 12.51 7.63 -10.16
N SER A 205 11.52 6.79 -10.38
CA SER A 205 10.97 5.93 -9.34
C SER A 205 11.44 4.47 -9.47
N ILE A 206 11.24 3.72 -8.39
CA ILE A 206 11.32 2.27 -8.36
C ILE A 206 9.88 1.77 -8.21
N MET A 207 9.43 0.99 -9.19
CA MET A 207 8.07 0.47 -9.19
C MET A 207 7.98 -0.77 -8.32
N PHE A 208 7.10 -0.75 -7.31
CA PHE A 208 6.69 -1.92 -6.56
C PHE A 208 5.46 -2.54 -7.23
N LEU A 209 5.48 -3.83 -7.47
CA LEU A 209 4.46 -4.54 -8.22
C LEU A 209 4.09 -5.85 -7.53
N GLU A 210 2.81 -6.03 -7.21
CA GLU A 210 2.26 -7.29 -6.70
C GLU A 210 0.96 -7.63 -7.43
N THR A 211 0.55 -8.88 -7.47
CA THR A 211 -0.70 -9.28 -8.11
C THR A 211 -1.58 -10.11 -7.16
N TYR A 212 -2.89 -9.99 -7.33
CA TYR A 212 -3.89 -10.72 -6.57
C TYR A 212 -4.81 -11.50 -7.51
N LYS A 213 -4.78 -12.83 -7.45
CA LYS A 213 -5.63 -13.73 -8.25
C LYS A 213 -5.61 -13.44 -9.76
N SER A 214 -4.49 -12.95 -10.25
CA SER A 214 -4.28 -12.61 -11.65
C SER A 214 -3.79 -13.81 -12.45
N ASN A 215 -3.78 -13.69 -13.76
CA ASN A 215 -3.29 -14.68 -14.70
C ASN A 215 -2.32 -14.04 -15.71
N PRO A 216 -1.61 -14.84 -16.55
CA PRO A 216 -0.66 -14.31 -17.52
C PRO A 216 -1.25 -13.27 -18.47
N THR A 217 -2.47 -13.50 -18.96
CA THR A 217 -3.13 -12.56 -19.89
C THR A 217 -3.41 -11.22 -19.24
N GLU A 218 -3.98 -11.21 -18.04
CA GLU A 218 -4.27 -9.98 -17.29
C GLU A 218 -2.99 -9.22 -16.97
N LEU A 219 -1.93 -9.93 -16.51
CA LEU A 219 -0.66 -9.29 -16.21
C LEU A 219 -0.04 -8.64 -17.46
N ILE A 220 -0.01 -9.34 -18.60
CA ILE A 220 0.52 -8.79 -19.86
C ILE A 220 -0.29 -7.58 -20.33
N VAL A 221 -1.62 -7.61 -20.21
CA VAL A 221 -2.48 -6.45 -20.54
C VAL A 221 -2.17 -5.25 -19.65
N GLN A 222 -1.97 -5.46 -18.35
CA GLN A 222 -1.62 -4.41 -17.40
C GLN A 222 -0.23 -3.82 -17.69
N LEU A 223 0.77 -4.67 -17.94
CA LEU A 223 2.11 -4.23 -18.33
C LEU A 223 2.08 -3.46 -19.65
N THR A 224 1.30 -3.93 -20.64
CA THR A 224 1.10 -3.22 -21.91
C THR A 224 0.52 -1.84 -21.69
N HIS A 225 -0.47 -1.71 -20.79
CA HIS A 225 -1.06 -0.40 -20.47
C HIS A 225 -0.03 0.52 -19.80
N PHE A 226 0.78 0.04 -18.86
CA PHE A 226 1.87 0.84 -18.29
C PHE A 226 2.89 1.28 -19.35
N LYS A 227 3.23 0.41 -20.31
CA LYS A 227 4.09 0.74 -21.44
C LYS A 227 3.48 1.87 -22.28
N GLN A 228 2.20 1.77 -22.63
CA GLN A 228 1.47 2.79 -23.38
C GLN A 228 1.39 4.16 -22.65
N LEU A 229 1.39 4.12 -21.32
CA LEU A 229 1.45 5.32 -20.47
C LEU A 229 2.87 5.89 -20.31
N GLY A 230 3.88 5.27 -20.91
CA GLY A 230 5.28 5.68 -20.80
C GLY A 230 5.86 5.53 -19.42
N VAL A 231 5.38 4.55 -18.62
CA VAL A 231 5.84 4.34 -17.25
C VAL A 231 7.25 3.73 -17.24
N PHE A 232 7.50 2.75 -18.12
CA PHE A 232 8.78 2.02 -18.12
C PHE A 232 9.95 2.87 -18.61
N GLU A 233 9.71 3.91 -19.42
CA GLU A 233 10.73 4.90 -19.83
C GLU A 233 11.13 5.83 -18.66
N LYS A 234 10.33 5.88 -17.59
CA LYS A 234 10.52 6.80 -16.45
C LYS A 234 11.08 6.14 -15.22
N ILE A 235 10.75 4.87 -14.97
CA ILE A 235 11.22 4.13 -13.79
C ILE A 235 12.69 3.75 -13.94
N LYS A 236 13.32 3.41 -12.81
CA LYS A 236 14.73 2.99 -12.74
C LYS A 236 14.92 1.55 -12.28
N GLY A 237 13.87 0.90 -11.83
CA GLY A 237 13.93 -0.48 -11.36
C GLY A 237 12.56 -0.97 -10.90
N ILE A 238 12.48 -2.28 -10.66
CA ILE A 238 11.26 -2.93 -10.19
C ILE A 238 11.55 -3.80 -8.98
N VAL A 239 10.65 -3.76 -7.99
CA VAL A 239 10.55 -4.74 -6.93
C VAL A 239 9.24 -5.50 -7.09
N ILE A 240 9.32 -6.80 -7.30
CA ILE A 240 8.14 -7.67 -7.44
C ILE A 240 7.82 -8.26 -6.07
N GLY A 241 6.60 -8.04 -5.59
CA GLY A 241 6.06 -8.59 -4.36
C GLY A 241 5.43 -9.97 -4.54
N ASN A 242 4.63 -10.37 -3.57
CA ASN A 242 3.89 -11.62 -3.67
C ASN A 242 2.82 -11.55 -4.76
N ASN A 243 2.76 -12.62 -5.57
CA ASN A 243 1.75 -12.80 -6.61
C ASN A 243 0.73 -13.84 -6.12
N PHE A 244 -0.14 -13.42 -5.19
CA PHE A 244 -1.07 -14.31 -4.50
C PHE A 244 -2.05 -15.00 -5.46
N GLU A 245 -2.08 -16.35 -5.41
CA GLU A 245 -2.93 -17.21 -6.26
C GLU A 245 -2.84 -16.83 -7.76
N PHE A 246 -1.61 -16.62 -8.25
CA PHE A 246 -1.39 -16.40 -9.68
C PHE A 246 -1.79 -17.64 -10.46
N GLN A 247 -2.75 -17.48 -11.38
CA GLN A 247 -3.44 -18.58 -12.06
C GLN A 247 -2.65 -19.05 -13.28
N SER A 248 -1.54 -19.78 -13.06
CA SER A 248 -0.77 -20.42 -14.12
C SER A 248 0.08 -21.56 -13.56
N ASP A 249 -0.02 -22.73 -14.18
CA ASP A 249 0.85 -23.87 -13.89
C ASP A 249 2.18 -23.84 -14.67
N LYS A 250 2.27 -22.98 -15.68
CA LYS A 250 3.41 -22.93 -16.59
C LYS A 250 4.34 -21.74 -16.37
N PHE A 251 3.78 -20.61 -15.94
CA PHE A 251 4.51 -19.34 -15.88
C PHE A 251 4.42 -18.74 -14.49
N LYS A 252 5.52 -18.21 -14.01
CA LYS A 252 5.55 -17.34 -12.82
C LYS A 252 5.40 -15.88 -13.25
N ALA A 253 4.72 -15.08 -12.44
CA ALA A 253 4.50 -13.66 -12.74
C ALA A 253 5.82 -12.89 -12.94
N GLU A 254 6.82 -13.18 -12.10
CA GLU A 254 8.14 -12.56 -12.20
C GLU A 254 8.87 -12.86 -13.51
N ASN A 255 8.67 -14.05 -14.09
CA ASN A 255 9.27 -14.40 -15.39
C ASN A 255 8.61 -13.62 -16.52
N ILE A 256 7.27 -13.47 -16.47
CA ILE A 256 6.51 -12.65 -17.43
C ILE A 256 6.95 -11.20 -17.37
N VAL A 257 7.10 -10.65 -16.17
CA VAL A 257 7.57 -9.26 -15.97
C VAL A 257 8.98 -9.10 -16.57
N ASN A 258 9.89 -10.03 -16.29
CA ASN A 258 11.25 -9.97 -16.81
C ASN A 258 11.30 -10.05 -18.34
N GLU A 259 10.59 -11.00 -18.93
CA GLU A 259 10.52 -11.17 -20.40
C GLU A 259 9.89 -9.93 -21.06
N PHE A 260 8.77 -9.43 -20.51
CA PHE A 260 8.09 -8.25 -21.06
C PHE A 260 8.97 -6.97 -21.02
N LEU A 261 9.88 -6.87 -20.04
CA LEU A 261 10.72 -5.69 -19.79
C LEU A 261 12.18 -5.87 -20.17
N GLU A 262 12.53 -6.92 -20.91
CA GLU A 262 13.90 -7.26 -21.31
C GLU A 262 14.62 -6.07 -22.01
N GLU A 263 13.90 -5.27 -22.78
CA GLU A 263 14.45 -4.11 -23.51
C GLU A 263 14.91 -2.96 -22.59
N TYR A 264 14.41 -2.86 -21.34
CA TYR A 264 14.68 -1.71 -20.44
C TYR A 264 15.90 -1.89 -19.56
N ASN A 265 16.42 -3.07 -19.38
CA ASN A 265 17.69 -3.39 -18.68
C ASN A 265 17.87 -2.72 -17.30
N PHE A 266 16.81 -2.54 -16.50
CA PHE A 266 16.91 -2.05 -15.13
C PHE A 266 16.90 -3.19 -14.09
N PRO A 267 17.41 -2.96 -12.85
CA PRO A 267 17.41 -3.99 -11.82
C PRO A 267 16.01 -4.44 -11.43
N ILE A 268 15.83 -5.77 -11.28
CA ILE A 268 14.58 -6.39 -10.85
C ILE A 268 14.87 -7.33 -9.69
N LEU A 269 14.21 -7.08 -8.55
CA LEU A 269 14.31 -7.89 -7.34
C LEU A 269 12.94 -8.44 -6.95
N LYS A 270 12.85 -9.76 -6.72
CA LYS A 270 11.67 -10.42 -6.18
C LYS A 270 11.80 -10.58 -4.68
N ILE A 271 10.80 -10.08 -3.95
CA ILE A 271 10.67 -10.20 -2.49
C ILE A 271 9.28 -10.70 -2.12
N ASN A 272 9.05 -11.11 -0.87
CA ASN A 272 7.73 -11.60 -0.42
C ASN A 272 7.09 -10.74 0.67
N GLU A 273 7.73 -9.65 1.06
CA GLU A 273 7.35 -8.84 2.21
C GLU A 273 6.33 -7.74 1.88
N PHE A 274 5.60 -7.88 0.80
CA PHE A 274 4.40 -7.07 0.48
C PHE A 274 3.49 -7.80 -0.52
N GLY A 275 2.23 -7.40 -0.56
CA GLY A 275 1.17 -8.01 -1.36
C GLY A 275 0.06 -8.59 -0.48
N HIS A 276 -0.66 -9.59 -0.98
CA HIS A 276 -1.80 -10.19 -0.29
C HIS A 276 -1.41 -11.48 0.43
N TYR A 277 -1.94 -11.67 1.67
CA TYR A 277 -1.82 -12.89 2.48
C TYR A 277 -0.37 -13.33 2.75
N GLN A 278 0.54 -12.38 2.89
CA GLN A 278 1.96 -12.61 3.14
C GLN A 278 2.48 -11.69 4.25
N PRO A 279 3.65 -11.96 4.83
CA PRO A 279 4.34 -11.03 5.71
C PRO A 279 4.46 -9.64 5.08
N HIS A 280 4.41 -8.59 5.87
CA HIS A 280 4.38 -7.23 5.35
C HIS A 280 5.39 -6.29 6.03
N ALA A 281 6.19 -5.57 5.22
CA ALA A 281 7.26 -4.70 5.69
C ALA A 281 6.84 -3.23 5.90
N PHE A 282 5.57 -2.86 5.73
CA PHE A 282 5.08 -1.47 5.79
C PHE A 282 5.90 -0.53 4.89
N LEU A 283 5.63 -0.58 3.59
CA LEU A 283 6.37 0.16 2.57
C LEU A 283 5.98 1.64 2.53
N PRO A 284 6.91 2.58 2.71
CA PRO A 284 6.63 4.02 2.66
C PRO A 284 6.56 4.51 1.20
N ILE A 285 5.35 4.63 0.65
CA ILE A 285 5.09 5.11 -0.71
C ILE A 285 5.50 6.58 -0.83
N GLY A 286 6.33 6.88 -1.83
CA GLY A 286 6.90 8.21 -2.06
C GLY A 286 8.26 8.45 -1.39
N ALA A 287 8.71 7.55 -0.49
CA ALA A 287 10.05 7.64 0.08
C ALA A 287 11.13 7.23 -0.94
N LYS A 288 12.30 7.85 -0.85
CA LYS A 288 13.45 7.47 -1.68
C LYS A 288 14.12 6.22 -1.11
N VAL A 289 14.38 5.24 -1.97
CA VAL A 289 15.08 4.01 -1.62
C VAL A 289 16.26 3.75 -2.54
N LYS A 290 17.23 3.01 -2.01
CA LYS A 290 18.27 2.34 -2.79
C LYS A 290 17.87 0.88 -2.97
N LEU A 291 17.79 0.44 -4.20
CA LEU A 291 17.60 -0.95 -4.61
C LEU A 291 18.95 -1.50 -5.10
N ASP A 292 19.41 -2.57 -4.49
CA ASP A 292 20.53 -3.37 -4.97
C ASP A 292 20.02 -4.79 -5.23
N ALA A 293 19.62 -5.05 -6.46
CA ALA A 293 19.12 -6.36 -6.86
C ALA A 293 20.22 -7.40 -6.86
N THR A 294 21.48 -7.02 -7.16
CA THR A 294 22.63 -7.92 -7.17
C THR A 294 22.93 -8.47 -5.78
N ASN A 295 22.95 -7.59 -4.77
CA ASN A 295 23.22 -7.96 -3.37
C ASN A 295 21.94 -8.21 -2.56
N LYS A 296 20.78 -8.20 -3.21
CA LYS A 296 19.47 -8.48 -2.62
C LYS A 296 19.17 -7.58 -1.41
N SER A 297 19.26 -6.26 -1.57
CA SER A 297 19.00 -5.31 -0.49
C SER A 297 18.14 -4.13 -0.94
N ILE A 298 17.32 -3.63 -0.02
CA ILE A 298 16.51 -2.41 -0.17
C ILE A 298 16.67 -1.59 1.11
N GLU A 299 17.09 -0.33 0.93
CA GLU A 299 17.28 0.62 2.02
C GLU A 299 16.51 1.92 1.75
N ILE A 300 15.77 2.42 2.75
CA ILE A 300 15.13 3.73 2.69
C ILE A 300 16.19 4.79 3.01
N MET A 301 16.44 5.69 2.07
CA MET A 301 17.54 6.64 2.17
C MET A 301 17.19 7.86 3.01
N ASP A 302 16.01 8.43 2.80
CA ASP A 302 15.57 9.65 3.45
C ASP A 302 14.75 9.34 4.71
N ASP A 303 14.50 10.37 5.52
CA ASP A 303 13.51 10.25 6.58
C ASP A 303 12.12 10.19 5.95
N PHE A 304 11.32 9.27 6.42
CA PHE A 304 9.95 9.03 5.94
C PHE A 304 8.90 9.29 7.03
N LEU A 305 9.34 9.54 8.25
CA LEU A 305 8.56 9.98 9.42
C LEU A 305 9.35 11.01 10.23
N ASN A 306 8.61 11.97 10.84
CA ASN A 306 9.14 12.90 11.82
C ASN A 306 9.24 12.28 13.22
#